data_b76ada9a683ef94cac45286b59f5ee1b
#
_entry.id   b76ada9a683ef94cac45286b59f5ee1b
#
_cell.length_a   1.000
_cell.length_b   1.000
_cell.length_c   1.000
_cell.angle_alpha   90.00
_cell.angle_beta   90.00
_cell.angle_gamma   90.00
#
_symmetry.space_group_name_H-M   'P 1'
#
loop_
_entity.id
_entity.type
_entity.pdbx_description
1 polymer ?
#
loop_
_entity_poly.entity_id
_entity_poly.type
_entity_poly.pdbx_seq_one_letter_code
_entity_poly.pdbx_strand_id
1 'polypeptide(L)'
;MKNENKKSNTLLKYLLITLLICCIISGVTGIIIGCIRNSKKKSSGDSKGNGNGYNEVAASTEDPQATTELTTEATTEVTTEEEVDPVIVVLDPGHDSEYCTRNHPQLGMNEQDLNLTIALACRDRLEQYKGIKVYMTREDGSCPDPEDKGDKCIEVRTGIATDLNADLFVAIHCNGSTGVLGDSPEGSEVYVPNYSAYTDDMTRLGNIIGNNLSSMDIKFNGVKVRTKAEKGVYDDGSTQDWYYLISYSVEGGHPGIIIEHAYMDNTHDNEILKSEDNLKKMGELDADAIAEYYDLELKH
;
A
#
# COMPACT_ATOMS: atom_id res chain seq x y z
N MET A 1 57.77 -12.20 -6.38
CA MET A 1 56.93 -13.39 -6.21
C MET A 1 55.65 -13.18 -5.35
N LYS A 2 55.59 -12.27 -4.37
CA LYS A 2 54.35 -12.08 -3.58
C LYS A 2 53.23 -11.25 -4.28
N ASN A 3 53.55 -10.48 -5.31
CA ASN A 3 52.60 -9.60 -6.00
C ASN A 3 51.86 -10.25 -7.18
N GLU A 4 52.43 -11.29 -7.77
CA GLU A 4 51.79 -12.01 -8.88
C GLU A 4 50.67 -12.96 -8.42
N ASN A 5 50.82 -13.60 -7.26
CA ASN A 5 49.80 -14.46 -6.67
C ASN A 5 48.53 -13.68 -6.24
N LYS A 6 48.67 -12.40 -5.88
CA LYS A 6 47.51 -11.57 -5.49
C LYS A 6 46.68 -11.17 -6.69
N LYS A 7 47.31 -10.88 -7.85
CA LYS A 7 46.60 -10.56 -9.10
C LYS A 7 45.90 -11.79 -9.70
N SER A 8 46.53 -12.96 -9.62
CA SER A 8 45.96 -14.22 -10.11
C SER A 8 44.69 -14.60 -9.31
N ASN A 9 44.71 -14.46 -7.98
CA ASN A 9 43.54 -14.76 -7.14
C ASN A 9 42.38 -13.77 -7.35
N THR A 10 42.68 -12.53 -7.69
CA THR A 10 41.66 -11.53 -8.00
C THR A 10 41.00 -11.81 -9.36
N LEU A 11 41.78 -12.15 -10.36
CA LEU A 11 41.25 -12.50 -11.68
C LEU A 11 40.38 -13.75 -11.64
N LEU A 12 40.78 -14.78 -10.86
CA LEU A 12 39.98 -15.98 -10.67
C LEU A 12 38.63 -15.72 -9.97
N LYS A 13 38.60 -14.81 -9.00
CA LYS A 13 37.36 -14.39 -8.35
C LYS A 13 36.41 -13.70 -9.32
N TYR A 14 36.89 -12.79 -10.16
CA TYR A 14 36.05 -12.15 -11.18
C TYR A 14 35.54 -13.14 -12.22
N LEU A 15 36.32 -14.11 -12.61
CA LEU A 15 35.93 -15.17 -13.56
C LEU A 15 34.82 -16.06 -12.97
N LEU A 16 34.89 -16.40 -11.68
CA LEU A 16 33.86 -17.16 -10.97
C LEU A 16 32.56 -16.39 -10.81
N ILE A 17 32.64 -15.09 -10.52
CA ILE A 17 31.45 -14.21 -10.38
C ILE A 17 30.74 -14.06 -11.74
N THR A 18 31.50 -13.85 -12.85
CA THR A 18 30.89 -13.77 -14.18
C THR A 18 30.25 -15.09 -14.62
N LEU A 19 30.86 -16.23 -14.29
CA LEU A 19 30.25 -17.55 -14.56
C LEU A 19 28.96 -17.76 -13.77
N LEU A 20 28.91 -17.32 -12.51
CA LEU A 20 27.71 -17.42 -11.67
C LEU A 20 26.58 -16.55 -12.24
N ILE A 21 26.88 -15.33 -12.66
CA ILE A 21 25.89 -14.42 -13.28
C ILE A 21 25.36 -15.01 -14.61
N CYS A 22 26.21 -15.60 -15.44
CA CYS A 22 25.77 -16.26 -16.67
C CYS A 22 24.86 -17.47 -16.39
N CYS A 23 25.11 -18.24 -15.32
CA CYS A 23 24.24 -19.36 -14.92
C CYS A 23 22.85 -18.88 -14.42
N ILE A 24 22.82 -17.76 -13.70
CA ILE A 24 21.56 -17.17 -13.23
C ILE A 24 20.70 -16.65 -14.41
N ILE A 25 21.33 -15.94 -15.37
CA ILE A 25 20.64 -15.41 -16.56
C ILE A 25 20.10 -16.56 -17.42
N SER A 26 20.86 -17.65 -17.62
CA SER A 26 20.39 -18.82 -18.38
C SER A 26 19.28 -19.61 -17.65
N GLY A 27 19.26 -19.61 -16.33
CA GLY A 27 18.19 -20.20 -15.50
C GLY A 27 16.86 -19.44 -15.64
N VAL A 28 16.92 -18.11 -15.58
CA VAL A 28 15.73 -17.23 -15.71
C VAL A 28 15.11 -17.31 -17.11
N THR A 29 15.94 -17.35 -18.18
CA THR A 29 15.42 -17.51 -19.56
C THR A 29 14.75 -18.88 -19.76
N GLY A 30 15.24 -19.93 -19.11
CA GLY A 30 14.62 -21.27 -19.15
C GLY A 30 13.23 -21.30 -18.50
N ILE A 31 13.04 -20.59 -17.39
CA ILE A 31 11.75 -20.49 -16.68
C ILE A 31 10.74 -19.68 -17.50
N ILE A 32 11.13 -18.56 -18.10
CA ILE A 32 10.27 -17.72 -18.94
C ILE A 32 9.78 -18.50 -20.18
N ILE A 33 10.65 -19.26 -20.84
CA ILE A 33 10.27 -20.09 -22.00
C ILE A 33 9.34 -21.24 -21.58
N GLY A 34 9.51 -21.79 -20.38
CA GLY A 34 8.62 -22.80 -19.82
C GLY A 34 7.19 -22.29 -19.55
N CYS A 35 7.06 -21.10 -19.00
CA CYS A 35 5.76 -20.47 -18.77
C CYS A 35 5.03 -20.13 -20.06
N ILE A 36 5.73 -19.60 -21.08
CA ILE A 36 5.11 -19.28 -22.39
C ILE A 36 4.61 -20.55 -23.13
N ARG A 37 5.31 -21.67 -23.01
CA ARG A 37 4.85 -22.95 -23.59
C ARG A 37 3.62 -23.53 -22.90
N ASN A 38 3.44 -23.31 -21.62
CA ASN A 38 2.29 -23.81 -20.86
C ASN A 38 1.00 -22.98 -21.13
N SER A 39 1.13 -21.69 -21.40
CA SER A 39 0.00 -20.82 -21.76
C SER A 39 -0.59 -21.12 -23.14
N LYS A 40 0.21 -21.61 -24.11
CA LYS A 40 -0.25 -21.94 -25.47
C LYS A 40 -0.96 -23.31 -25.60
N LYS A 41 -0.96 -24.14 -24.57
CA LYS A 41 -1.59 -25.46 -24.59
C LYS A 41 -3.05 -25.49 -24.11
N LYS A 42 -3.62 -24.35 -23.69
CA LYS A 42 -5.00 -24.22 -23.19
C LYS A 42 -5.99 -23.59 -24.16
N SER A 43 -5.58 -23.33 -25.40
CA SER A 43 -6.43 -22.66 -26.41
C SER A 43 -6.43 -23.43 -27.73
N SER A 44 -6.86 -24.68 -27.74
CA SER A 44 -7.34 -25.33 -28.97
C SER A 44 -8.08 -26.62 -28.61
N GLY A 45 -9.38 -26.57 -28.67
CA GLY A 45 -10.30 -27.70 -28.53
C GLY A 45 -11.58 -27.34 -29.29
N ASP A 46 -11.56 -27.66 -30.54
CA ASP A 46 -12.54 -27.36 -31.57
C ASP A 46 -13.93 -27.97 -31.34
N SER A 47 -14.90 -27.20 -31.81
CA SER A 47 -16.27 -27.58 -32.10
C SER A 47 -16.38 -28.37 -33.42
N LYS A 48 -17.24 -29.34 -33.46
CA LYS A 48 -18.07 -29.88 -34.59
C LYS A 48 -18.81 -31.11 -34.03
N GLY A 49 -20.09 -31.35 -34.23
CA GLY A 49 -21.04 -30.93 -35.16
C GLY A 49 -22.04 -32.04 -35.36
N ASN A 50 -23.28 -31.69 -35.47
CA ASN A 50 -24.30 -32.29 -36.35
C ASN A 50 -24.89 -33.67 -36.07
N GLY A 51 -26.23 -33.75 -36.13
CA GLY A 51 -26.95 -34.91 -36.58
C GLY A 51 -28.35 -35.13 -36.01
N ASN A 52 -29.33 -34.57 -36.67
CA ASN A 52 -30.72 -34.96 -36.92
C ASN A 52 -31.25 -36.33 -36.40
N GLY A 53 -32.52 -36.33 -36.01
CA GLY A 53 -33.37 -37.51 -36.03
C GLY A 53 -34.75 -37.26 -35.45
N TYR A 54 -35.72 -37.08 -36.35
CA TYR A 54 -37.16 -37.05 -36.11
C TYR A 54 -37.68 -38.36 -35.52
N ASN A 55 -38.74 -38.34 -34.70
CA ASN A 55 -40.05 -38.87 -35.08
C ASN A 55 -41.12 -38.74 -33.99
N GLU A 56 -42.29 -38.45 -34.52
CA GLU A 56 -43.64 -38.29 -33.99
C GLU A 56 -44.21 -39.58 -33.31
N VAL A 57 -45.29 -39.39 -32.60
CA VAL A 57 -46.66 -39.88 -32.74
C VAL A 57 -47.34 -40.19 -31.38
N ALA A 58 -48.34 -39.42 -31.09
CA ALA A 58 -49.76 -39.60 -30.84
C ALA A 58 -50.26 -40.15 -29.47
N ALA A 59 -51.01 -39.28 -28.84
CA ALA A 59 -52.41 -39.30 -28.41
C ALA A 59 -52.89 -40.42 -27.46
N SER A 60 -53.46 -40.05 -26.35
CA SER A 60 -54.89 -40.03 -26.05
C SER A 60 -55.20 -39.91 -24.56
N THR A 61 -56.03 -38.94 -24.25
CA THR A 61 -57.30 -38.95 -23.47
C THR A 61 -57.29 -39.19 -21.95
N GLU A 62 -57.96 -38.21 -21.36
CA GLU A 62 -58.90 -38.18 -20.25
C GLU A 62 -58.46 -37.65 -18.88
N ASP A 63 -59.09 -36.49 -18.55
CA ASP A 63 -59.22 -35.81 -17.29
C ASP A 63 -60.15 -36.58 -16.34
N PRO A 64 -60.13 -36.49 -14.99
CA PRO A 64 -60.67 -35.30 -14.34
C PRO A 64 -60.03 -34.89 -12.99
N GLN A 65 -60.08 -33.56 -12.79
CA GLN A 65 -60.25 -32.81 -11.52
C GLN A 65 -59.56 -33.36 -10.25
N ALA A 66 -58.54 -32.59 -9.80
CA ALA A 66 -58.25 -32.41 -8.38
C ALA A 66 -57.72 -31.00 -8.16
N THR A 67 -58.35 -30.28 -7.28
CA THR A 67 -58.02 -28.96 -6.69
C THR A 67 -56.56 -28.90 -6.24
N THR A 68 -55.82 -27.96 -6.80
CA THR A 68 -54.44 -27.73 -6.36
C THR A 68 -54.37 -26.38 -5.65
N GLU A 69 -54.04 -26.44 -4.36
CA GLU A 69 -53.60 -25.30 -3.58
C GLU A 69 -52.33 -24.66 -4.20
N LEU A 70 -52.39 -23.36 -4.41
CA LEU A 70 -51.30 -22.59 -4.92
C LEU A 70 -50.28 -22.32 -3.82
N THR A 71 -49.31 -23.21 -3.67
CA THR A 71 -48.11 -22.95 -2.86
C THR A 71 -47.21 -22.03 -3.65
N THR A 72 -47.14 -20.77 -3.27
CA THR A 72 -46.16 -19.82 -3.78
C THR A 72 -44.81 -20.15 -3.17
N GLU A 73 -43.98 -20.88 -3.90
CA GLU A 73 -42.56 -21.00 -3.57
C GLU A 73 -41.90 -19.65 -3.81
N ALA A 74 -41.53 -18.99 -2.72
CA ALA A 74 -40.65 -17.83 -2.76
C ALA A 74 -39.28 -18.30 -3.25
N THR A 75 -38.96 -18.01 -4.49
CA THR A 75 -37.61 -18.14 -5.03
C THR A 75 -36.75 -17.11 -4.32
N THR A 76 -36.00 -17.53 -3.32
CA THR A 76 -34.94 -16.71 -2.74
C THR A 76 -33.81 -16.69 -3.79
N GLU A 77 -33.70 -15.57 -4.51
CA GLU A 77 -32.50 -15.30 -5.29
C GLU A 77 -31.34 -15.21 -4.31
N VAL A 78 -30.52 -16.24 -4.26
CA VAL A 78 -29.22 -16.18 -3.62
C VAL A 78 -28.33 -15.37 -4.57
N THR A 79 -28.27 -14.08 -4.33
CA THR A 79 -27.22 -13.24 -4.88
C THR A 79 -25.90 -13.73 -4.26
N THR A 80 -25.14 -14.54 -4.99
CA THR A 80 -23.73 -14.74 -4.70
C THR A 80 -23.04 -13.40 -4.91
N GLU A 81 -22.74 -12.70 -3.81
CA GLU A 81 -21.77 -11.61 -3.84
C GLU A 81 -20.47 -12.20 -4.41
N GLU A 82 -19.99 -11.71 -5.53
CA GLU A 82 -18.66 -12.05 -6.01
C GLU A 82 -17.68 -11.61 -4.90
N GLU A 83 -16.91 -12.54 -4.35
CA GLU A 83 -15.82 -12.23 -3.42
C GLU A 83 -14.78 -11.41 -4.21
N VAL A 84 -14.84 -10.10 -4.08
CA VAL A 84 -13.81 -9.18 -4.58
C VAL A 84 -12.61 -9.29 -3.63
N ASP A 85 -11.41 -9.46 -4.18
CA ASP A 85 -10.19 -9.44 -3.37
C ASP A 85 -10.12 -8.14 -2.56
N PRO A 86 -9.83 -8.21 -1.25
CA PRO A 86 -9.80 -7.03 -0.40
C PRO A 86 -8.64 -6.10 -0.77
N VAL A 87 -8.87 -4.80 -0.68
CA VAL A 87 -7.82 -3.77 -0.73
C VAL A 87 -6.85 -3.98 0.44
N ILE A 88 -5.56 -4.06 0.16
CA ILE A 88 -4.50 -4.25 1.16
C ILE A 88 -3.81 -2.92 1.41
N VAL A 89 -3.96 -2.38 2.62
CA VAL A 89 -3.32 -1.14 3.05
C VAL A 89 -2.29 -1.44 4.15
N VAL A 90 -1.08 -0.91 3.98
CA VAL A 90 -0.04 -0.97 5.01
C VAL A 90 0.16 0.42 5.59
N LEU A 91 -0.11 0.57 6.88
CA LEU A 91 0.12 1.79 7.65
C LEU A 91 1.51 1.73 8.30
N ASP A 92 2.29 2.77 8.11
CA ASP A 92 3.62 2.91 8.67
C ASP A 92 3.68 4.08 9.65
N PRO A 93 3.53 3.84 10.96
CA PRO A 93 3.80 4.87 11.96
C PRO A 93 5.28 5.24 11.92
N GLY A 94 5.60 6.42 11.38
CA GLY A 94 6.98 6.88 11.19
C GLY A 94 7.80 6.84 12.48
N HIS A 95 9.11 6.63 12.34
CA HIS A 95 10.05 6.51 13.47
C HIS A 95 9.76 5.31 14.40
N ASP A 96 10.48 5.21 15.51
CA ASP A 96 10.30 4.24 16.59
C ASP A 96 10.96 4.74 17.88
N SER A 97 10.79 4.02 19.01
CA SER A 97 11.34 4.42 20.29
C SER A 97 12.71 3.80 20.59
N GLU A 98 13.28 3.02 19.66
CA GLU A 98 14.52 2.27 19.89
C GLU A 98 15.71 2.84 19.10
N TYR A 99 15.62 2.89 17.78
CA TYR A 99 16.76 3.24 16.91
C TYR A 99 16.50 4.48 16.04
N CYS A 100 15.27 4.70 15.58
CA CYS A 100 14.91 5.82 14.73
C CYS A 100 14.07 6.86 15.49
N THR A 101 14.50 7.24 16.69
CA THR A 101 13.77 8.13 17.58
C THR A 101 13.73 9.57 17.07
N ARG A 102 12.59 10.24 17.32
CA ARG A 102 12.38 11.68 17.09
C ARG A 102 11.79 12.32 18.35
N ASN A 103 12.66 12.56 19.33
CA ASN A 103 12.30 13.12 20.62
C ASN A 103 12.47 14.64 20.59
N HIS A 104 11.41 15.36 20.94
CA HIS A 104 11.39 16.82 21.03
C HIS A 104 10.98 17.28 22.43
N PRO A 105 11.84 17.07 23.46
CA PRO A 105 11.49 17.36 24.84
C PRO A 105 11.15 18.84 25.08
N GLN A 106 11.74 19.76 24.32
CA GLN A 106 11.42 21.18 24.36
C GLN A 106 10.03 21.52 23.80
N LEU A 107 9.44 20.62 23.01
CA LEU A 107 8.08 20.74 22.48
C LEU A 107 7.07 19.95 23.34
N GLY A 108 7.56 19.15 24.29
CA GLY A 108 6.75 18.30 25.16
C GLY A 108 6.15 17.07 24.44
N MET A 109 6.74 16.61 23.32
CA MET A 109 6.25 15.51 22.53
C MET A 109 7.36 14.74 21.82
N ASN A 110 7.04 13.51 21.39
CA ASN A 110 7.90 12.67 20.57
C ASN A 110 7.13 12.31 19.29
N GLU A 111 7.71 12.53 18.15
CA GLU A 111 7.03 12.29 16.87
C GLU A 111 6.57 10.84 16.72
N GLN A 112 7.41 9.87 17.09
CA GLN A 112 7.07 8.45 17.00
C GLN A 112 5.83 8.04 17.80
N ASP A 113 5.53 8.74 18.93
CA ASP A 113 4.37 8.46 19.77
C ASP A 113 3.10 9.06 19.16
N LEU A 114 3.19 10.27 18.57
CA LEU A 114 2.11 10.91 17.83
C LEU A 114 1.72 10.06 16.62
N ASN A 115 2.71 9.68 15.81
CA ASN A 115 2.52 8.89 14.60
C ASN A 115 1.86 7.54 14.89
N LEU A 116 2.27 6.88 15.99
CA LEU A 116 1.67 5.62 16.42
C LEU A 116 0.20 5.80 16.83
N THR A 117 -0.11 6.83 17.59
CA THR A 117 -1.48 7.12 18.02
C THR A 117 -2.41 7.37 16.83
N ILE A 118 -1.97 8.18 15.85
CA ILE A 118 -2.71 8.46 14.62
C ILE A 118 -2.91 7.16 13.81
N ALA A 119 -1.83 6.39 13.60
CA ALA A 119 -1.89 5.18 12.78
C ALA A 119 -2.78 4.08 13.40
N LEU A 120 -2.76 3.90 14.73
CA LEU A 120 -3.64 2.96 15.40
C LEU A 120 -5.12 3.36 15.23
N ALA A 121 -5.45 4.64 15.36
CA ALA A 121 -6.80 5.12 15.12
C ALA A 121 -7.23 4.98 13.66
N CYS A 122 -6.33 5.21 12.71
CA CYS A 122 -6.56 4.97 11.29
C CYS A 122 -6.87 3.48 11.02
N ARG A 123 -6.06 2.55 11.55
CA ARG A 123 -6.32 1.12 11.46
C ARG A 123 -7.70 0.76 12.01
N ASP A 124 -7.97 1.15 13.26
CA ASP A 124 -9.21 0.79 13.95
C ASP A 124 -10.46 1.32 13.23
N ARG A 125 -10.34 2.46 12.54
CA ARG A 125 -11.39 3.03 11.71
C ARG A 125 -11.51 2.32 10.35
N LEU A 126 -10.40 2.03 9.66
CA LEU A 126 -10.40 1.30 8.39
C LEU A 126 -10.97 -0.10 8.54
N GLU A 127 -10.69 -0.78 9.65
CA GLU A 127 -11.22 -2.12 9.93
C GLU A 127 -12.75 -2.14 10.07
N GLN A 128 -13.42 -1.00 10.17
CA GLN A 128 -14.88 -0.89 10.15
C GLN A 128 -15.45 -0.91 8.73
N TYR A 129 -14.63 -0.78 7.69
CA TYR A 129 -15.06 -0.84 6.30
C TYR A 129 -14.97 -2.27 5.75
N LYS A 130 -15.86 -2.60 4.78
CA LYS A 130 -15.86 -3.88 4.06
C LYS A 130 -14.76 -3.88 2.99
N GLY A 131 -14.30 -5.06 2.60
CA GLY A 131 -13.40 -5.22 1.46
C GLY A 131 -12.00 -4.65 1.66
N ILE A 132 -11.54 -4.49 2.92
CA ILE A 132 -10.19 -4.00 3.23
C ILE A 132 -9.49 -4.90 4.24
N LYS A 133 -8.17 -5.01 4.09
CA LYS A 133 -7.24 -5.59 5.07
C LYS A 133 -6.17 -4.56 5.40
N VAL A 134 -5.99 -4.31 6.69
CA VAL A 134 -5.01 -3.34 7.18
C VAL A 134 -3.87 -4.07 7.90
N TYR A 135 -2.66 -3.69 7.56
CA TYR A 135 -1.44 -4.16 8.22
C TYR A 135 -0.66 -2.96 8.74
N MET A 136 0.12 -3.17 9.78
CA MET A 136 0.96 -2.15 10.40
C MET A 136 2.44 -2.56 10.30
N THR A 137 3.33 -1.60 10.07
CA THR A 137 4.78 -1.89 10.15
C THR A 137 5.25 -2.03 11.60
N ARG A 138 4.58 -1.37 12.54
CA ARG A 138 4.72 -1.54 14.00
C ARG A 138 3.41 -1.18 14.69
N GLU A 139 3.15 -1.81 15.84
CA GLU A 139 1.95 -1.55 16.66
C GLU A 139 2.30 -1.02 18.06
N ASP A 140 3.58 -0.84 18.33
CA ASP A 140 4.12 -0.29 19.56
C ASP A 140 5.37 0.56 19.29
N GLY A 141 6.17 0.82 20.32
CA GLY A 141 7.41 1.60 20.19
C GLY A 141 8.58 0.87 19.56
N SER A 142 8.45 -0.42 19.22
CA SER A 142 9.56 -1.25 18.72
C SER A 142 9.94 -0.85 17.28
N CYS A 143 11.23 -1.04 16.97
CA CYS A 143 11.73 -0.89 15.60
C CYS A 143 11.35 -2.12 14.76
N PRO A 144 10.83 -1.95 13.54
CA PRO A 144 10.58 -3.06 12.62
C PRO A 144 11.86 -3.80 12.16
N ASP A 145 13.03 -3.18 12.35
CA ASP A 145 14.36 -3.71 12.01
C ASP A 145 15.27 -3.83 13.27
N PRO A 146 14.92 -4.68 14.25
CA PRO A 146 15.69 -4.79 15.48
C PRO A 146 17.04 -5.50 15.28
N GLU A 147 17.17 -6.37 14.29
CA GLU A 147 18.38 -7.17 14.03
C GLU A 147 19.54 -6.29 13.52
N ASP A 148 19.27 -5.37 12.60
CA ASP A 148 20.23 -4.41 12.05
C ASP A 148 20.22 -3.06 12.80
N LYS A 149 19.56 -2.99 13.97
CA LYS A 149 19.47 -1.77 14.82
C LYS A 149 18.91 -0.56 14.08
N GLY A 150 17.99 -0.78 13.20
CA GLY A 150 17.34 0.24 12.42
C GLY A 150 18.11 0.72 11.19
N ASP A 151 19.29 0.15 10.89
CA ASP A 151 20.10 0.56 9.72
C ASP A 151 19.34 0.36 8.39
N LYS A 152 18.45 -0.64 8.32
CA LYS A 152 17.59 -0.92 7.16
C LYS A 152 16.11 -0.64 7.44
N CYS A 153 15.80 0.13 8.46
CA CYS A 153 14.43 0.36 8.92
C CYS A 153 13.48 0.75 7.78
N ILE A 154 13.89 1.64 6.87
CA ILE A 154 13.06 2.08 5.75
C ILE A 154 12.82 0.95 4.73
N GLU A 155 13.85 0.15 4.42
CA GLU A 155 13.75 -1.01 3.53
C GLU A 155 12.82 -2.07 4.10
N VAL A 156 12.91 -2.35 5.41
CA VAL A 156 12.03 -3.31 6.10
C VAL A 156 10.59 -2.84 6.09
N ARG A 157 10.32 -1.56 6.40
CA ARG A 157 8.97 -0.97 6.40
C ARG A 157 8.29 -1.10 5.04
N THR A 158 8.97 -0.68 3.97
CA THR A 158 8.43 -0.78 2.61
C THR A 158 8.40 -2.21 2.10
N GLY A 159 9.36 -3.06 2.53
CA GLY A 159 9.41 -4.49 2.23
C GLY A 159 8.19 -5.25 2.73
N ILE A 160 7.64 -4.91 3.90
CA ILE A 160 6.39 -5.48 4.43
C ILE A 160 5.24 -5.27 3.42
N ALA A 161 5.11 -4.06 2.86
CA ALA A 161 4.08 -3.76 1.88
C ALA A 161 4.31 -4.53 0.56
N THR A 162 5.56 -4.62 0.11
CA THR A 162 5.94 -5.40 -1.08
C THR A 162 5.60 -6.89 -0.93
N ASP A 163 5.96 -7.49 0.22
CA ASP A 163 5.71 -8.92 0.49
C ASP A 163 4.21 -9.25 0.58
N LEU A 164 3.40 -8.29 1.01
CA LEU A 164 1.94 -8.40 1.09
C LEU A 164 1.24 -8.10 -0.25
N ASN A 165 1.95 -7.64 -1.29
CA ASN A 165 1.40 -7.09 -2.51
C ASN A 165 0.35 -6.00 -2.20
N ALA A 166 0.74 -5.03 -1.37
CA ALA A 166 -0.15 -3.98 -0.90
C ALA A 166 -0.64 -3.08 -2.06
N ASP A 167 -1.90 -2.67 -1.99
CA ASP A 167 -2.48 -1.68 -2.91
C ASP A 167 -2.06 -0.25 -2.52
N LEU A 168 -1.69 -0.04 -1.24
CA LEU A 168 -1.27 1.26 -0.74
C LEU A 168 -0.37 1.12 0.50
N PHE A 169 0.74 1.86 0.50
CA PHE A 169 1.58 2.11 1.68
C PHE A 169 1.40 3.56 2.15
N VAL A 170 1.09 3.75 3.43
CA VAL A 170 0.84 5.08 4.03
C VAL A 170 1.78 5.31 5.20
N ALA A 171 2.79 6.16 5.01
CA ALA A 171 3.65 6.61 6.09
C ALA A 171 3.03 7.81 6.81
N ILE A 172 2.87 7.69 8.13
CA ILE A 172 2.23 8.66 9.00
C ILE A 172 3.29 9.38 9.81
N HIS A 173 3.37 10.69 9.63
CA HIS A 173 4.37 11.58 10.22
C HIS A 173 3.75 12.88 10.74
N CYS A 174 4.50 13.57 11.59
CA CYS A 174 4.26 14.95 11.99
C CYS A 174 5.49 15.79 11.62
N ASN A 175 5.25 16.91 10.94
CA ASN A 175 6.29 17.78 10.42
C ASN A 175 7.02 18.56 11.52
N GLY A 176 8.21 19.05 11.20
CA GLY A 176 8.99 19.93 12.05
C GLY A 176 10.03 20.67 11.23
N SER A 177 10.36 21.91 11.62
CA SER A 177 11.29 22.75 10.88
C SER A 177 12.50 23.19 11.70
N THR A 178 12.29 23.89 12.82
CA THR A 178 13.34 24.46 13.67
C THR A 178 13.58 23.67 14.96
N GLY A 179 12.59 22.88 15.39
CA GLY A 179 12.56 22.21 16.69
C GLY A 179 12.36 23.17 17.88
N VAL A 180 12.02 24.44 17.61
CA VAL A 180 11.75 25.47 18.61
C VAL A 180 10.33 26.00 18.39
N LEU A 181 9.51 25.93 19.44
CA LEU A 181 8.14 26.40 19.38
C LEU A 181 8.07 27.89 19.01
N GLY A 182 7.29 28.20 17.97
CA GLY A 182 7.16 29.57 17.47
C GLY A 182 6.33 29.68 16.20
N ASP A 183 6.69 30.63 15.35
CA ASP A 183 6.04 30.93 14.07
C ASP A 183 6.66 30.09 12.93
N SER A 184 6.88 28.79 13.13
CA SER A 184 7.31 27.89 12.06
C SER A 184 6.19 27.71 11.02
N PRO A 185 6.47 27.10 9.85
CA PRO A 185 5.39 26.69 8.95
C PRO A 185 4.31 25.94 9.70
N GLU A 186 3.07 26.05 9.24
CA GLU A 186 1.88 25.44 9.84
C GLU A 186 1.19 24.49 8.85
N GLY A 187 0.45 23.51 9.37
CA GLY A 187 -0.50 22.73 8.61
C GLY A 187 0.03 21.41 8.06
N SER A 188 -0.80 20.75 7.25
CA SER A 188 -0.52 19.43 6.69
C SER A 188 0.02 19.50 5.26
N GLU A 189 0.76 18.46 4.88
CA GLU A 189 1.26 18.20 3.53
C GLU A 189 1.14 16.71 3.23
N VAL A 190 0.88 16.33 1.96
CA VAL A 190 0.94 14.94 1.54
C VAL A 190 1.94 14.79 0.41
N TYR A 191 2.97 13.95 0.63
CA TYR A 191 3.96 13.64 -0.38
C TYR A 191 3.55 12.39 -1.16
N VAL A 192 3.61 12.48 -2.49
CA VAL A 192 3.18 11.42 -3.41
C VAL A 192 4.29 11.08 -4.40
N PRO A 193 4.26 9.88 -5.02
CA PRO A 193 5.28 9.44 -5.97
C PRO A 193 5.38 10.32 -7.22
N ASN A 194 6.61 10.52 -7.71
CA ASN A 194 6.90 11.04 -9.05
C ASN A 194 7.01 9.91 -10.08
N TYR A 195 6.08 9.00 -10.06
CA TYR A 195 6.03 7.85 -10.99
C TYR A 195 4.69 7.85 -11.72
N SER A 196 4.73 7.86 -13.06
CA SER A 196 3.56 8.15 -13.90
C SER A 196 2.36 7.24 -13.65
N ALA A 197 2.60 5.99 -13.23
CA ALA A 197 1.52 5.05 -12.92
C ALA A 197 0.78 5.38 -11.62
N TYR A 198 1.37 6.19 -10.72
CA TYR A 198 0.81 6.44 -9.38
C TYR A 198 0.52 7.91 -9.08
N THR A 199 1.22 8.86 -9.75
CA THR A 199 1.19 10.29 -9.40
C THR A 199 -0.22 10.87 -9.35
N ASP A 200 -1.03 10.65 -10.38
CA ASP A 200 -2.36 11.27 -10.49
C ASP A 200 -3.33 10.68 -9.46
N ASP A 201 -3.32 9.36 -9.28
CA ASP A 201 -4.17 8.68 -8.32
C ASP A 201 -3.80 9.02 -6.89
N MET A 202 -2.52 9.04 -6.55
CA MET A 202 -2.06 9.43 -5.21
C MET A 202 -2.25 10.93 -4.95
N THR A 203 -2.20 11.78 -5.99
CA THR A 203 -2.57 13.19 -5.86
C THR A 203 -4.05 13.35 -5.52
N ARG A 204 -4.94 12.54 -6.11
CA ARG A 204 -6.37 12.52 -5.76
C ARG A 204 -6.58 12.12 -4.31
N LEU A 205 -5.97 11.01 -3.86
CA LEU A 205 -6.04 10.56 -2.47
C LEU A 205 -5.48 11.62 -1.50
N GLY A 206 -4.29 12.17 -1.80
CA GLY A 206 -3.66 13.20 -0.96
C GLY A 206 -4.52 14.46 -0.80
N ASN A 207 -5.29 14.85 -1.81
CA ASN A 207 -6.22 15.97 -1.71
C ASN A 207 -7.43 15.63 -0.82
N ILE A 208 -7.96 14.40 -0.86
CA ILE A 208 -9.04 13.97 0.03
C ILE A 208 -8.54 14.01 1.48
N ILE A 209 -7.37 13.43 1.77
CA ILE A 209 -6.74 13.44 3.10
C ILE A 209 -6.59 14.88 3.62
N GLY A 210 -5.93 15.75 2.84
CA GLY A 210 -5.68 17.12 3.27
C GLY A 210 -6.95 17.95 3.48
N ASN A 211 -7.98 17.74 2.66
CA ASN A 211 -9.28 18.38 2.84
C ASN A 211 -9.98 17.89 4.12
N ASN A 212 -9.91 16.59 4.43
CA ASN A 212 -10.47 16.04 5.65
C ASN A 212 -9.77 16.61 6.89
N LEU A 213 -8.43 16.65 6.90
CA LEU A 213 -7.65 17.24 7.98
C LEU A 213 -7.95 18.72 8.19
N SER A 214 -8.28 19.46 7.13
CA SER A 214 -8.66 20.88 7.23
C SER A 214 -9.92 21.13 8.06
N SER A 215 -10.75 20.10 8.29
CA SER A 215 -11.90 20.20 9.19
C SER A 215 -11.52 20.37 10.67
N MET A 216 -10.25 20.10 11.01
CA MET A 216 -9.68 20.25 12.36
C MET A 216 -8.94 21.58 12.58
N ASP A 217 -9.18 22.60 11.75
CA ASP A 217 -8.43 23.87 11.76
C ASP A 217 -6.92 23.67 11.45
N ILE A 218 -6.60 22.64 10.66
CA ILE A 218 -5.27 22.36 10.14
C ILE A 218 -5.21 22.85 8.69
N LYS A 219 -4.34 23.79 8.42
CA LYS A 219 -4.16 24.31 7.06
C LYS A 219 -3.59 23.23 6.14
N PHE A 220 -4.21 22.99 5.01
CA PHE A 220 -3.65 22.11 4.00
C PHE A 220 -2.74 22.85 3.04
N ASN A 221 -1.45 22.51 3.02
CA ASN A 221 -0.42 23.11 2.17
C ASN A 221 -0.27 22.42 0.81
N GLY A 222 -1.16 21.46 0.53
CA GLY A 222 -1.29 20.77 -0.76
C GLY A 222 -0.50 19.47 -0.85
N VAL A 223 -0.75 18.77 -1.96
CA VAL A 223 0.01 17.59 -2.34
C VAL A 223 1.35 18.01 -2.93
N LYS A 224 2.40 17.28 -2.59
CA LYS A 224 3.78 17.57 -2.98
C LYS A 224 4.42 16.36 -3.68
N VAL A 225 5.18 16.65 -4.72
CA VAL A 225 6.17 15.74 -5.30
C VAL A 225 7.55 16.30 -4.97
N ARG A 226 8.43 15.49 -4.39
CA ARG A 226 9.78 15.91 -4.04
C ARG A 226 10.79 14.92 -4.58
N THR A 227 11.56 15.33 -5.58
CA THR A 227 12.51 14.49 -6.30
C THR A 227 13.96 14.77 -5.93
N LYS A 228 14.84 13.83 -6.28
CA LYS A 228 16.29 13.97 -6.10
C LYS A 228 17.04 13.35 -7.29
N ALA A 229 17.56 14.22 -8.15
CA ALA A 229 18.22 13.81 -9.39
C ALA A 229 19.40 12.84 -9.19
N GLU A 230 20.14 12.96 -8.07
CA GLU A 230 21.27 12.09 -7.76
C GLU A 230 20.89 10.66 -7.44
N LYS A 231 19.61 10.38 -7.14
CA LYS A 231 19.12 9.00 -6.95
C LYS A 231 18.87 8.27 -8.27
N GLY A 232 18.72 9.00 -9.37
CA GLY A 232 18.46 8.45 -10.70
C GLY A 232 17.04 8.67 -11.19
N VAL A 233 16.60 7.79 -12.07
CA VAL A 233 15.26 7.80 -12.67
C VAL A 233 14.58 6.46 -12.51
N TYR A 234 13.25 6.45 -12.51
CA TYR A 234 12.45 5.25 -12.60
C TYR A 234 12.44 4.69 -14.04
N ASP A 235 11.84 3.53 -14.26
CA ASP A 235 11.75 2.88 -15.56
C ASP A 235 10.87 3.65 -16.58
N ASP A 236 9.95 4.49 -16.09
CA ASP A 236 9.17 5.43 -16.91
C ASP A 236 9.95 6.69 -17.32
N GLY A 237 11.19 6.85 -16.82
CA GLY A 237 12.08 7.99 -17.09
C GLY A 237 11.87 9.18 -16.16
N SER A 238 10.93 9.14 -15.22
CA SER A 238 10.75 10.20 -14.23
C SER A 238 11.85 10.17 -13.16
N THR A 239 12.20 11.36 -12.60
CA THR A 239 13.22 11.47 -11.56
C THR A 239 12.76 10.79 -10.28
N GLN A 240 13.62 9.99 -9.64
CA GLN A 240 13.29 9.32 -8.38
C GLN A 240 12.98 10.28 -7.25
N ASP A 241 12.07 9.85 -6.36
CA ASP A 241 11.64 10.60 -5.20
C ASP A 241 12.76 10.81 -4.18
N TRP A 242 12.71 11.96 -3.51
CA TRP A 242 13.63 12.28 -2.43
C TRP A 242 13.52 11.30 -1.26
N TYR A 243 12.28 11.00 -0.84
CA TYR A 243 12.00 10.11 0.29
C TYR A 243 12.18 8.66 -0.11
N TYR A 244 13.00 7.93 0.64
CA TYR A 244 13.22 6.49 0.40
C TYR A 244 11.96 5.67 0.61
N LEU A 245 11.08 6.05 1.57
CA LEU A 245 9.78 5.41 1.76
C LEU A 245 8.97 5.38 0.46
N ILE A 246 8.95 6.50 -0.28
CA ILE A 246 8.24 6.59 -1.56
C ILE A 246 8.97 5.82 -2.66
N SER A 247 10.30 6.05 -2.81
CA SER A 247 11.04 5.42 -3.91
C SER A 247 11.11 3.89 -3.77
N TYR A 248 11.27 3.35 -2.56
CA TYR A 248 11.26 1.90 -2.35
C TYR A 248 9.86 1.29 -2.52
N SER A 249 8.79 2.01 -2.18
CA SER A 249 7.42 1.60 -2.50
C SER A 249 7.20 1.46 -4.01
N VAL A 250 7.61 2.47 -4.80
CA VAL A 250 7.54 2.41 -6.27
C VAL A 250 8.35 1.25 -6.82
N GLU A 251 9.59 1.06 -6.35
CA GLU A 251 10.46 -0.06 -6.74
C GLU A 251 9.89 -1.42 -6.32
N GLY A 252 9.15 -1.46 -5.21
CA GLY A 252 8.41 -2.63 -4.71
C GLY A 252 7.12 -2.94 -5.47
N GLY A 253 6.73 -2.07 -6.42
CA GLY A 253 5.58 -2.28 -7.29
C GLY A 253 4.23 -1.81 -6.71
N HIS A 254 4.24 -0.97 -5.68
CA HIS A 254 3.04 -0.38 -5.09
C HIS A 254 3.20 1.12 -4.83
N PRO A 255 2.10 1.92 -4.81
CA PRO A 255 2.18 3.32 -4.42
C PRO A 255 2.47 3.47 -2.92
N GLY A 256 3.32 4.47 -2.59
CA GLY A 256 3.58 4.89 -1.22
C GLY A 256 3.38 6.39 -1.07
N ILE A 257 2.69 6.83 0.00
CA ILE A 257 2.51 8.25 0.33
C ILE A 257 3.04 8.54 1.73
N ILE A 258 3.39 9.79 1.99
CA ILE A 258 3.71 10.29 3.32
C ILE A 258 2.73 11.39 3.69
N ILE A 259 2.05 11.24 4.82
CA ILE A 259 1.18 12.28 5.39
C ILE A 259 1.96 12.98 6.49
N GLU A 260 2.21 14.26 6.32
CA GLU A 260 2.74 15.16 7.33
C GLU A 260 1.57 15.95 7.93
N HIS A 261 1.09 15.52 9.08
CA HIS A 261 -0.21 15.97 9.62
C HIS A 261 -0.21 17.42 10.07
N ALA A 262 0.84 17.86 10.77
CA ALA A 262 0.96 19.20 11.35
C ALA A 262 2.40 19.46 11.78
N TYR A 263 2.78 20.72 11.99
CA TYR A 263 4.12 21.09 12.44
C TYR A 263 4.22 21.09 13.97
N MET A 264 5.00 20.17 14.52
CA MET A 264 5.21 20.04 15.97
C MET A 264 5.75 21.32 16.62
N ASP A 265 6.52 22.13 15.89
CA ASP A 265 7.15 23.36 16.34
C ASP A 265 6.41 24.66 15.93
N ASN A 266 5.25 24.55 15.30
CA ASN A 266 4.31 25.64 15.14
C ASN A 266 3.43 25.79 16.40
N THR A 267 3.20 26.98 16.89
CA THR A 267 2.44 27.22 18.12
C THR A 267 0.99 26.74 18.01
N HIS A 268 0.32 26.98 16.90
CA HIS A 268 -1.07 26.55 16.67
C HIS A 268 -1.15 25.03 16.52
N ASP A 269 -0.36 24.45 15.63
CA ASP A 269 -0.37 23.01 15.34
C ASP A 269 0.04 22.17 16.57
N ASN A 270 1.01 22.68 17.36
CA ASN A 270 1.46 22.02 18.58
C ASN A 270 0.34 21.86 19.61
N GLU A 271 -0.54 22.87 19.74
CA GLU A 271 -1.71 22.76 20.65
C GLU A 271 -2.71 21.69 20.17
N ILE A 272 -2.87 21.54 18.86
CA ILE A 272 -3.71 20.46 18.27
C ILE A 272 -3.08 19.09 18.55
N LEU A 273 -1.77 18.96 18.32
CA LEU A 273 -1.03 17.69 18.46
C LEU A 273 -0.90 17.21 19.91
N LYS A 274 -1.05 18.08 20.91
CA LYS A 274 -1.04 17.70 22.34
C LYS A 274 -2.28 16.92 22.78
N SER A 275 -3.37 16.98 22.03
CA SER A 275 -4.60 16.31 22.36
C SER A 275 -4.65 14.91 21.76
N GLU A 276 -4.71 13.89 22.62
CA GLU A 276 -4.87 12.50 22.17
C GLU A 276 -6.16 12.30 21.35
N ASP A 277 -7.24 12.99 21.71
CA ASP A 277 -8.50 12.94 20.96
C ASP A 277 -8.32 13.53 19.54
N ASN A 278 -7.54 14.59 19.40
CA ASN A 278 -7.22 15.16 18.09
C ASN A 278 -6.35 14.20 17.26
N LEU A 279 -5.36 13.54 17.86
CA LEU A 279 -4.54 12.55 17.16
C LEU A 279 -5.40 11.38 16.66
N LYS A 280 -6.30 10.88 17.50
CA LYS A 280 -7.25 9.84 17.09
C LYS A 280 -8.16 10.33 15.96
N LYS A 281 -8.63 11.57 16.05
CA LYS A 281 -9.47 12.18 15.01
C LYS A 281 -8.73 12.33 13.67
N MET A 282 -7.43 12.67 13.69
CA MET A 282 -6.59 12.68 12.47
C MET A 282 -6.58 11.29 11.82
N GLY A 283 -6.30 10.23 12.59
CA GLY A 283 -6.31 8.85 12.07
C GLY A 283 -7.66 8.41 11.51
N GLU A 284 -8.78 8.78 12.17
CA GLU A 284 -10.12 8.53 11.63
C GLU A 284 -10.36 9.23 10.30
N LEU A 285 -9.88 10.47 10.14
CA LEU A 285 -10.02 11.25 8.93
C LEU A 285 -9.16 10.71 7.78
N ASP A 286 -7.96 10.19 8.09
CA ASP A 286 -7.13 9.48 7.10
C ASP A 286 -7.83 8.21 6.62
N ALA A 287 -8.40 7.44 7.55
CA ALA A 287 -9.14 6.23 7.24
C ALA A 287 -10.36 6.50 6.36
N ASP A 288 -11.16 7.52 6.71
CA ASP A 288 -12.32 7.92 5.94
C ASP A 288 -11.92 8.40 4.53
N ALA A 289 -10.76 9.08 4.38
CA ALA A 289 -10.22 9.49 3.08
C ALA A 289 -9.77 8.29 2.23
N ILE A 290 -9.11 7.30 2.82
CA ILE A 290 -8.70 6.06 2.15
C ILE A 290 -9.95 5.26 1.72
N ALA A 291 -10.95 5.15 2.59
CA ALA A 291 -12.20 4.46 2.30
C ALA A 291 -12.97 5.16 1.16
N GLU A 292 -13.05 6.49 1.15
CA GLU A 292 -13.63 7.27 0.05
C GLU A 292 -12.86 7.04 -1.27
N TYR A 293 -11.53 7.01 -1.21
CA TYR A 293 -10.70 6.80 -2.39
C TYR A 293 -10.94 5.44 -3.06
N TYR A 294 -11.13 4.38 -2.26
CA TYR A 294 -11.40 3.03 -2.72
C TYR A 294 -12.89 2.67 -2.82
N ASP A 295 -13.79 3.64 -2.59
CA ASP A 295 -15.25 3.45 -2.64
C ASP A 295 -15.74 2.33 -1.69
N LEU A 296 -15.21 2.31 -0.46
CA LEU A 296 -15.51 1.28 0.54
C LEU A 296 -16.74 1.65 1.38
N GLU A 297 -17.54 0.64 1.73
CA GLU A 297 -18.71 0.79 2.58
C GLU A 297 -18.43 0.36 4.02
N LEU A 298 -19.06 1.05 4.99
CA LEU A 298 -19.01 0.62 6.39
C LEU A 298 -19.69 -0.76 6.59
N LYS A 299 -19.13 -1.55 7.49
CA LYS A 299 -19.81 -2.77 8.00
C LYS A 299 -21.04 -2.36 8.80
N HIS A 300 -22.14 -3.01 8.53
CA HIS A 300 -23.42 -2.77 9.23
C HIS A 300 -23.51 -3.63 10.50
#